data_c83962847d4d9335946307710d4837de
#
_entry.id   c83962847d4d9335946307710d4837de
#
_cell.length_a   1.000
_cell.length_b   1.000
_cell.length_c   1.000
_cell.angle_alpha   90.00
_cell.angle_beta   90.00
_cell.angle_gamma   90.00
#
_symmetry.space_group_name_H-M   'P 1'
#
loop_
_entity.id
_entity.type
_entity.pdbx_description
1 polymer ?
#
loop_
_entity_poly.entity_id
_entity_poly.type
_entity_poly.pdbx_seq_one_letter_code
_entity_poly.pdbx_strand_id
1 'polypeptide(L)'
;MKRHTTAAGRKLRIVAGLAAAGITAAALAACGSPPAGGPRGSVAEDSVISSSAQVAATALGPVGYREVGRGQPLVLIMGYGGTMETWEPQFVDTLAMHYRVVIFDNAGIGSTQALPAPLTIDAMADQTSALIRALGLGRPDVLGWSMGGMIAQALAVLHPAQVRRLVLCATFPGVGTLVPPQAAINDLTNGSGIDVLFPANQAMANDAFVGGIESYPDAEQASAAVISAQGDAALSWWHGGDAAGRRTSTISAPTLVADGTEDQLDAESNSRAIARLIPGAKLALYPDAGHGFLFQEGTPFAVTVQSFLSGDARPLSTGAIGAEFLAGESQVMAAGRTWEARLKGLSPQPASSGIGAVMSASPSPAEVAAIDEPFAVALTDLDYRLLTANASGAVGDAITSFVSIHEKLADDILALSALSGPTAGTWTATITSDSHAAQRAETALRKALGLRPAS
;
A
#
# COMPACT_ATOMS: atom_id res chain seq x y z
N MET A 1 21.83 -41.70 9.83
CA MET A 1 20.43 -41.29 9.59
C MET A 1 20.27 -39.84 10.00
N LYS A 2 20.33 -38.92 9.04
CA LYS A 2 20.06 -37.50 9.25
C LYS A 2 18.55 -37.31 9.18
N ARG A 3 17.93 -36.91 10.29
CA ARG A 3 16.49 -36.57 10.33
C ARG A 3 16.28 -35.27 9.58
N HIS A 4 15.64 -35.33 8.42
CA HIS A 4 15.09 -34.17 7.75
C HIS A 4 13.88 -33.66 8.58
N THR A 5 14.09 -32.62 9.37
CA THR A 5 12.96 -31.85 9.90
C THR A 5 12.35 -31.08 8.73
N THR A 6 11.07 -31.29 8.46
CA THR A 6 10.32 -30.59 7.40
C THR A 6 10.25 -29.10 7.70
N ALA A 7 10.15 -28.28 6.65
CA ALA A 7 10.06 -26.80 6.76
C ALA A 7 8.95 -26.35 7.73
N ALA A 8 7.82 -27.07 7.78
CA ALA A 8 6.71 -26.81 8.70
C ALA A 8 7.06 -27.03 10.18
N GLY A 9 7.82 -28.07 10.49
CA GLY A 9 8.28 -28.32 11.87
C GLY A 9 9.25 -27.23 12.35
N ARG A 10 9.93 -26.52 11.42
CA ARG A 10 10.77 -25.38 11.74
C ARG A 10 9.98 -24.09 11.92
N LYS A 11 9.00 -23.79 11.03
CA LYS A 11 8.09 -22.65 11.19
C LYS A 11 7.38 -22.68 12.54
N LEU A 12 6.95 -23.84 12.97
CA LEU A 12 6.27 -24.04 14.24
C LEU A 12 7.15 -23.84 15.48
N ARG A 13 8.45 -24.20 15.41
CA ARG A 13 9.41 -23.90 16.46
C ARG A 13 9.73 -22.42 16.58
N ILE A 14 9.63 -21.69 15.46
CA ILE A 14 9.80 -20.26 15.40
C ILE A 14 8.69 -19.56 16.17
N VAL A 15 7.44 -19.97 15.94
CA VAL A 15 6.26 -19.39 16.63
C VAL A 15 6.30 -19.66 18.14
N ALA A 16 6.73 -20.86 18.56
CA ALA A 16 6.95 -21.16 19.98
C ALA A 16 8.06 -20.29 20.61
N GLY A 17 9.05 -19.86 19.80
CA GLY A 17 10.09 -18.92 20.22
C GLY A 17 9.57 -17.48 20.40
N LEU A 18 8.61 -17.03 19.60
CA LEU A 18 7.96 -15.73 19.73
C LEU A 18 7.14 -15.62 21.03
N ALA A 19 6.43 -16.67 21.40
CA ALA A 19 5.70 -16.72 22.67
C ALA A 19 6.64 -16.66 23.88
N ALA A 20 7.89 -17.13 23.74
CA ALA A 20 8.94 -17.05 24.77
C ALA A 20 9.68 -15.70 24.78
N ALA A 21 9.61 -14.92 23.70
CA ALA A 21 10.29 -13.63 23.57
C ALA A 21 9.50 -12.44 24.13
N GLY A 22 8.38 -12.68 24.80
CA GLY A 22 7.67 -11.64 25.55
C GLY A 22 6.75 -10.72 24.76
N ILE A 23 6.29 -11.12 23.55
CA ILE A 23 5.06 -10.58 22.99
C ILE A 23 3.90 -11.23 23.77
N THR A 24 3.99 -11.21 25.10
CA THR A 24 2.89 -11.67 25.93
C THR A 24 1.95 -10.52 26.17
N ALA A 25 0.71 -10.70 25.78
CA ALA A 25 -0.45 -9.94 26.21
C ALA A 25 -0.69 -10.04 27.74
N ALA A 26 0.37 -10.14 28.53
CA ALA A 26 0.31 -10.34 29.96
C ALA A 26 0.50 -9.01 30.69
N ALA A 27 -0.48 -8.12 30.55
CA ALA A 27 -0.69 -7.07 31.55
C ALA A 27 -1.96 -6.23 31.30
N LEU A 28 -3.12 -6.86 31.20
CA LEU A 28 -4.40 -6.11 31.25
C LEU A 28 -5.49 -6.91 31.96
N ALA A 29 -5.23 -7.22 33.22
CA ALA A 29 -6.26 -7.65 34.15
C ALA A 29 -6.36 -6.63 35.29
N ALA A 30 -6.79 -5.43 35.00
CA ALA A 30 -7.38 -4.49 35.96
C ALA A 30 -7.73 -3.17 35.26
N CYS A 31 -8.95 -3.05 34.73
CA CYS A 31 -9.73 -1.82 34.83
C CYS A 31 -11.06 -2.01 34.07
N GLY A 32 -12.12 -1.59 34.73
CA GLY A 32 -13.52 -1.73 34.49
C GLY A 32 -14.03 -1.63 33.04
N SER A 33 -15.11 -2.36 32.78
CA SER A 33 -15.86 -2.37 31.54
C SER A 33 -16.33 -0.96 31.14
N PRO A 34 -16.05 -0.53 29.90
CA PRO A 34 -16.69 0.65 29.34
C PRO A 34 -18.13 0.32 28.89
N PRO A 35 -19.02 1.32 28.76
CA PRO A 35 -20.42 1.11 28.40
C PRO A 35 -20.52 0.64 26.93
N ALA A 36 -21.50 -0.23 26.68
CA ALA A 36 -21.84 -0.79 25.40
C ALA A 36 -22.17 0.31 24.36
N GLY A 37 -21.24 0.57 23.46
CA GLY A 37 -21.49 1.29 22.21
C GLY A 37 -22.04 0.32 21.17
N GLY A 38 -23.07 0.75 20.42
CA GLY A 38 -23.77 -0.06 19.42
C GLY A 38 -22.88 -0.65 18.33
N PRO A 39 -23.39 -1.59 17.51
CA PRO A 39 -22.59 -2.38 16.60
C PRO A 39 -21.95 -1.50 15.53
N ARG A 40 -20.65 -1.35 15.58
CA ARG A 40 -19.83 -0.91 14.44
C ARG A 40 -19.65 -2.15 13.55
N GLY A 41 -20.05 -2.03 12.27
CA GLY A 41 -19.88 -3.09 11.30
C GLY A 41 -18.44 -3.58 11.26
N SER A 42 -18.27 -4.88 11.05
CA SER A 42 -16.97 -5.55 10.95
C SER A 42 -16.18 -5.00 9.76
N VAL A 43 -14.95 -4.58 10.00
CA VAL A 43 -14.02 -4.06 8.96
C VAL A 43 -13.65 -5.13 7.92
N ALA A 44 -13.95 -6.40 8.19
CA ALA A 44 -13.64 -7.54 7.32
C ALA A 44 -14.51 -7.68 6.05
N GLU A 45 -15.52 -6.81 5.84
CA GLU A 45 -16.40 -6.90 4.66
C GLU A 45 -16.02 -5.98 3.50
N ASP A 46 -15.05 -5.08 3.66
CA ASP A 46 -14.74 -4.02 2.68
C ASP A 46 -13.27 -4.04 2.19
N SER A 47 -12.60 -5.20 2.06
CA SER A 47 -11.27 -5.28 1.43
C SER A 47 -11.38 -5.28 -0.10
N VAL A 48 -10.41 -4.65 -0.77
CA VAL A 48 -10.33 -4.59 -2.24
C VAL A 48 -10.22 -5.99 -2.86
N ILE A 49 -9.58 -6.94 -2.17
CA ILE A 49 -9.48 -8.35 -2.61
C ILE A 49 -10.87 -9.00 -2.68
N SER A 50 -11.74 -8.72 -1.72
CA SER A 50 -13.12 -9.26 -1.67
C SER A 50 -14.08 -8.50 -2.58
N SER A 51 -13.72 -7.31 -3.06
CA SER A 51 -14.55 -6.54 -3.97
C SER A 51 -14.59 -7.20 -5.35
N SER A 52 -15.79 -7.40 -5.90
CA SER A 52 -15.95 -7.98 -7.24
C SER A 52 -15.50 -7.02 -8.32
N ALA A 53 -14.80 -7.51 -9.35
CA ALA A 53 -14.56 -6.77 -10.57
C ALA A 53 -15.89 -6.43 -11.25
N GLN A 54 -16.04 -5.20 -11.71
CA GLN A 54 -17.22 -4.63 -12.33
C GLN A 54 -16.85 -4.01 -13.68
N VAL A 55 -17.85 -3.74 -14.51
CA VAL A 55 -17.66 -3.08 -15.80
C VAL A 55 -18.58 -1.86 -15.89
N ALA A 56 -18.01 -0.69 -16.05
CA ALA A 56 -18.74 0.55 -16.29
C ALA A 56 -18.95 0.76 -17.79
N ALA A 57 -20.19 1.00 -18.21
CA ALA A 57 -20.50 1.42 -19.58
C ALA A 57 -20.20 2.92 -19.72
N THR A 58 -19.16 3.26 -20.49
CA THR A 58 -18.75 4.64 -20.72
C THR A 58 -19.00 5.09 -22.18
N ALA A 59 -18.89 6.38 -22.46
CA ALA A 59 -18.99 6.91 -23.81
C ALA A 59 -17.84 6.46 -24.74
N LEU A 60 -16.72 5.96 -24.16
CA LEU A 60 -15.56 5.46 -24.89
C LEU A 60 -15.45 3.92 -24.82
N GLY A 61 -16.54 3.24 -24.50
CA GLY A 61 -16.60 1.78 -24.34
C GLY A 61 -16.56 1.34 -22.89
N PRO A 62 -16.64 0.02 -22.62
CA PRO A 62 -16.59 -0.53 -21.28
C PRO A 62 -15.24 -0.29 -20.60
N VAL A 63 -15.27 -0.11 -19.27
CA VAL A 63 -14.07 0.00 -18.42
C VAL A 63 -14.23 -0.91 -17.22
N GLY A 64 -13.30 -1.85 -17.04
CA GLY A 64 -13.21 -2.72 -15.88
C GLY A 64 -12.70 -1.96 -14.65
N TYR A 65 -13.35 -2.15 -13.50
CA TYR A 65 -12.97 -1.47 -12.26
C TYR A 65 -13.35 -2.28 -11.01
N ARG A 66 -12.72 -1.93 -9.89
CA ARG A 66 -13.13 -2.33 -8.53
C ARG A 66 -13.38 -1.08 -7.71
N GLU A 67 -14.22 -1.22 -6.69
CA GLU A 67 -14.55 -0.13 -5.78
C GLU A 67 -14.61 -0.66 -4.34
N VAL A 68 -13.98 0.07 -3.42
CA VAL A 68 -13.95 -0.27 -2.00
C VAL A 68 -14.02 0.99 -1.14
N GLY A 69 -14.54 0.85 0.08
CA GLY A 69 -14.67 1.96 1.01
C GLY A 69 -15.82 2.92 0.69
N ARG A 70 -15.87 4.05 1.40
CA ARG A 70 -16.95 5.04 1.32
C ARG A 70 -16.41 6.45 1.53
N GLY A 71 -17.16 7.46 1.14
CA GLY A 71 -16.81 8.87 1.36
C GLY A 71 -16.49 9.62 0.08
N GLN A 72 -15.53 10.56 0.15
CA GLN A 72 -15.06 11.31 -1.02
C GLN A 72 -14.44 10.36 -2.03
N PRO A 73 -14.84 10.38 -3.32
CA PRO A 73 -14.24 9.52 -4.32
C PRO A 73 -12.76 9.81 -4.53
N LEU A 74 -11.96 8.74 -4.61
CA LEU A 74 -10.54 8.75 -4.95
C LEU A 74 -10.31 7.75 -6.08
N VAL A 75 -9.86 8.22 -7.23
CA VAL A 75 -9.54 7.41 -8.41
C VAL A 75 -8.04 7.16 -8.45
N LEU A 76 -7.64 5.89 -8.48
CA LEU A 76 -6.24 5.48 -8.63
C LEU A 76 -5.97 5.05 -10.07
N ILE A 77 -4.96 5.65 -10.72
CA ILE A 77 -4.57 5.39 -12.10
C ILE A 77 -3.25 4.62 -12.11
N MET A 78 -3.31 3.38 -12.57
CA MET A 78 -2.17 2.45 -12.58
C MET A 78 -1.11 2.83 -13.61
N GLY A 79 0.14 2.44 -13.32
CA GLY A 79 1.31 2.61 -14.18
C GLY A 79 1.36 1.68 -15.39
N TYR A 80 2.50 1.72 -16.08
CA TYR A 80 2.80 0.96 -17.27
C TYR A 80 2.69 -0.55 -17.06
N GLY A 81 1.94 -1.22 -17.93
CA GLY A 81 1.81 -2.68 -17.95
C GLY A 81 1.02 -3.28 -16.79
N GLY A 82 0.69 -2.50 -15.76
CA GLY A 82 -0.06 -2.98 -14.59
C GLY A 82 -1.57 -2.99 -14.83
N THR A 83 -2.24 -3.96 -14.21
CA THR A 83 -3.71 -4.08 -14.14
C THR A 83 -4.22 -3.41 -12.87
N MET A 84 -5.52 -3.35 -12.66
CA MET A 84 -6.09 -2.86 -11.40
C MET A 84 -5.67 -3.71 -10.19
N GLU A 85 -5.33 -4.99 -10.38
CA GLU A 85 -4.81 -5.89 -9.34
C GLU A 85 -3.32 -5.66 -9.03
N THR A 86 -2.62 -4.80 -9.77
CA THR A 86 -1.25 -4.38 -9.44
C THR A 86 -1.23 -3.34 -8.29
N TRP A 87 -2.37 -2.76 -7.93
CA TRP A 87 -2.49 -2.00 -6.70
C TRP A 87 -2.41 -2.93 -5.50
N GLU A 88 -1.34 -2.79 -4.71
CA GLU A 88 -1.13 -3.56 -3.49
C GLU A 88 -2.34 -3.39 -2.54
N PRO A 89 -2.96 -4.50 -2.08
CA PRO A 89 -4.23 -4.44 -1.34
C PRO A 89 -4.19 -3.62 -0.06
N GLN A 90 -3.12 -3.74 0.73
CA GLN A 90 -3.00 -3.02 2.00
C GLN A 90 -2.97 -1.51 1.79
N PHE A 91 -2.29 -1.03 0.75
CA PHE A 91 -2.30 0.38 0.39
C PHE A 91 -3.69 0.87 0.00
N VAL A 92 -4.41 0.10 -0.84
CA VAL A 92 -5.78 0.44 -1.26
C VAL A 92 -6.73 0.44 -0.07
N ASP A 93 -6.69 -0.59 0.77
CA ASP A 93 -7.57 -0.76 1.93
C ASP A 93 -7.31 0.33 3.00
N THR A 94 -6.05 0.74 3.16
CA THR A 94 -5.71 1.87 4.04
C THR A 94 -6.37 3.18 3.55
N LEU A 95 -6.38 3.44 2.25
CA LEU A 95 -7.08 4.59 1.68
C LEU A 95 -8.61 4.42 1.79
N ALA A 96 -9.11 3.20 1.61
CA ALA A 96 -10.54 2.88 1.63
C ALA A 96 -11.19 3.05 3.01
N MET A 97 -10.40 3.10 4.09
CA MET A 97 -10.92 3.46 5.41
C MET A 97 -11.58 4.84 5.44
N HIS A 98 -11.19 5.75 4.53
CA HIS A 98 -11.64 7.15 4.53
C HIS A 98 -12.19 7.64 3.18
N TYR A 99 -11.93 6.90 2.11
CA TYR A 99 -12.32 7.26 0.75
C TYR A 99 -13.14 6.16 0.10
N ARG A 100 -13.98 6.54 -0.86
CA ARG A 100 -14.52 5.63 -1.86
C ARG A 100 -13.45 5.48 -2.93
N VAL A 101 -12.61 4.44 -2.81
CA VAL A 101 -11.49 4.19 -3.72
C VAL A 101 -11.98 3.43 -4.94
N VAL A 102 -11.61 3.91 -6.12
CA VAL A 102 -11.87 3.27 -7.41
C VAL A 102 -10.53 2.98 -8.08
N ILE A 103 -10.24 1.70 -8.30
CA ILE A 103 -9.14 1.22 -9.14
C ILE A 103 -9.71 0.68 -10.44
N PHE A 104 -9.00 0.82 -11.55
CA PHE A 104 -9.50 0.40 -12.85
C PHE A 104 -8.37 0.03 -13.82
N ASP A 105 -8.72 -0.73 -14.84
CA ASP A 105 -7.80 -1.11 -15.90
C ASP A 105 -7.68 -0.01 -16.96
N ASN A 106 -6.44 0.33 -17.31
CA ASN A 106 -6.17 1.21 -18.43
C ASN A 106 -6.57 0.58 -19.78
N ALA A 107 -6.60 1.38 -20.84
CA ALA A 107 -7.03 1.00 -22.18
C ALA A 107 -6.47 -0.34 -22.66
N GLY A 108 -7.35 -1.27 -23.02
CA GLY A 108 -7.04 -2.56 -23.60
C GLY A 108 -6.66 -3.65 -22.59
N ILE A 109 -6.69 -3.37 -21.28
CA ILE A 109 -6.46 -4.34 -20.22
C ILE A 109 -7.78 -4.93 -19.73
N GLY A 110 -7.82 -6.23 -19.47
CA GLY A 110 -8.99 -6.90 -18.94
C GLY A 110 -10.26 -6.62 -19.71
N SER A 111 -11.29 -6.19 -19.01
CA SER A 111 -12.57 -5.80 -19.59
C SER A 111 -12.61 -4.36 -20.14
N THR A 112 -11.49 -3.63 -20.10
CA THR A 112 -11.46 -2.25 -20.57
C THR A 112 -11.28 -2.17 -22.09
N GLN A 113 -12.11 -1.35 -22.72
CA GLN A 113 -12.06 -1.11 -24.17
C GLN A 113 -10.69 -0.58 -24.59
N ALA A 114 -10.10 -1.23 -25.59
CA ALA A 114 -8.93 -0.68 -26.27
C ALA A 114 -9.30 0.62 -27.01
N LEU A 115 -8.39 1.58 -26.95
CA LEU A 115 -8.55 2.85 -27.68
C LEU A 115 -7.93 2.76 -29.07
N PRO A 116 -8.32 3.64 -30.02
CA PRO A 116 -7.74 3.69 -31.35
C PRO A 116 -6.22 3.92 -31.32
N ALA A 117 -5.50 3.28 -32.25
CA ALA A 117 -4.08 3.52 -32.43
C ALA A 117 -3.83 4.83 -33.23
N PRO A 118 -2.71 5.55 -32.96
CA PRO A 118 -1.77 5.27 -31.88
C PRO A 118 -2.39 5.60 -30.51
N LEU A 119 -2.10 4.77 -29.48
CA LEU A 119 -2.47 5.07 -28.11
C LEU A 119 -1.70 6.29 -27.63
N THR A 120 -2.36 7.18 -26.90
CA THR A 120 -1.75 8.39 -26.33
C THR A 120 -2.14 8.56 -24.85
N ILE A 121 -1.33 9.28 -24.10
CA ILE A 121 -1.65 9.65 -22.71
C ILE A 121 -2.91 10.51 -22.65
N ASP A 122 -3.06 11.46 -23.59
CA ASP A 122 -4.25 12.30 -23.69
C ASP A 122 -5.52 11.45 -23.91
N ALA A 123 -5.49 10.41 -24.76
CA ALA A 123 -6.63 9.52 -25.01
C ALA A 123 -6.99 8.65 -23.79
N MET A 124 -5.99 8.16 -23.04
CA MET A 124 -6.23 7.44 -21.77
C MET A 124 -6.81 8.36 -20.70
N ALA A 125 -6.42 9.63 -20.66
CA ALA A 125 -7.04 10.64 -19.80
C ALA A 125 -8.52 10.89 -20.16
N ASP A 126 -8.86 10.92 -21.46
CA ASP A 126 -10.25 11.01 -21.92
C ASP A 126 -11.08 9.80 -21.49
N GLN A 127 -10.50 8.58 -21.56
CA GLN A 127 -11.16 7.36 -21.08
C GLN A 127 -11.37 7.39 -19.56
N THR A 128 -10.39 7.84 -18.79
CA THR A 128 -10.51 8.05 -17.33
C THR A 128 -11.62 9.07 -17.02
N SER A 129 -11.67 10.17 -17.77
CA SER A 129 -12.74 11.18 -17.68
C SER A 129 -14.12 10.57 -17.97
N ALA A 130 -14.21 9.66 -18.94
CA ALA A 130 -15.47 8.97 -19.27
C ALA A 130 -15.89 8.02 -18.14
N LEU A 131 -14.94 7.30 -17.49
CA LEU A 131 -15.21 6.48 -16.30
C LEU A 131 -15.73 7.32 -15.13
N ILE A 132 -15.09 8.43 -14.81
CA ILE A 132 -15.51 9.36 -13.75
C ILE A 132 -16.97 9.78 -13.95
N ARG A 133 -17.36 10.09 -15.20
CA ARG A 133 -18.75 10.44 -15.53
C ARG A 133 -19.70 9.26 -15.41
N ALA A 134 -19.31 8.09 -15.91
CA ALA A 134 -20.16 6.89 -15.90
C ALA A 134 -20.46 6.41 -14.47
N LEU A 135 -19.50 6.52 -13.55
CA LEU A 135 -19.67 6.16 -12.14
C LEU A 135 -20.28 7.28 -11.29
N GLY A 136 -20.57 8.45 -11.88
CA GLY A 136 -21.16 9.58 -11.17
C GLY A 136 -20.28 10.12 -10.04
N LEU A 137 -18.95 10.06 -10.18
CA LEU A 137 -18.00 10.44 -9.10
C LEU A 137 -17.95 11.97 -8.90
N GLY A 138 -18.55 12.75 -9.77
CA GLY A 138 -18.55 14.21 -9.69
C GLY A 138 -17.15 14.79 -9.88
N ARG A 139 -16.55 15.27 -8.80
CA ARG A 139 -15.19 15.82 -8.77
C ARG A 139 -14.33 15.01 -7.79
N PRO A 140 -13.82 13.83 -8.20
CA PRO A 140 -12.99 12.99 -7.35
C PRO A 140 -11.63 13.60 -7.08
N ASP A 141 -10.94 13.07 -6.07
CA ASP A 141 -9.50 13.14 -5.98
C ASP A 141 -8.89 12.12 -6.95
N VAL A 142 -7.69 12.40 -7.43
CA VAL A 142 -7.00 11.55 -8.39
C VAL A 142 -5.58 11.30 -7.91
N LEU A 143 -5.19 10.03 -7.87
CA LEU A 143 -3.81 9.61 -7.63
C LEU A 143 -3.33 8.82 -8.84
N GLY A 144 -2.20 9.20 -9.41
CA GLY A 144 -1.59 8.48 -10.52
C GLY A 144 -0.16 8.08 -10.20
N TRP A 145 0.18 6.82 -10.45
CA TRP A 145 1.52 6.29 -10.27
C TRP A 145 2.21 6.02 -11.61
N SER A 146 3.46 6.49 -11.76
CA SER A 146 4.28 6.24 -12.96
C SER A 146 3.57 6.76 -14.23
N MET A 147 3.33 5.92 -15.24
CA MET A 147 2.51 6.28 -16.41
C MET A 147 1.11 6.76 -15.99
N GLY A 148 0.53 6.20 -14.93
CA GLY A 148 -0.73 6.69 -14.36
C GLY A 148 -0.67 8.15 -13.90
N GLY A 149 0.50 8.61 -13.47
CA GLY A 149 0.75 10.01 -13.14
C GLY A 149 0.80 10.91 -14.40
N MET A 150 1.28 10.41 -15.54
CA MET A 150 1.19 11.12 -16.83
C MET A 150 -0.30 11.29 -17.22
N ILE A 151 -1.08 10.20 -17.12
CA ILE A 151 -2.53 10.20 -17.39
C ILE A 151 -3.25 11.17 -16.44
N ALA A 152 -2.90 11.18 -15.16
CA ALA A 152 -3.47 12.09 -14.16
C ALA A 152 -3.16 13.56 -14.45
N GLN A 153 -1.93 13.88 -14.90
CA GLN A 153 -1.57 15.22 -15.38
C GLN A 153 -2.42 15.62 -16.60
N ALA A 154 -2.52 14.73 -17.61
CA ALA A 154 -3.35 14.98 -18.79
C ALA A 154 -4.82 15.17 -18.42
N LEU A 155 -5.37 14.35 -17.51
CA LEU A 155 -6.74 14.50 -17.01
C LEU A 155 -6.96 15.87 -16.35
N ALA A 156 -6.02 16.30 -15.51
CA ALA A 156 -6.12 17.60 -14.84
C ALA A 156 -6.02 18.80 -15.80
N VAL A 157 -5.31 18.64 -16.92
CA VAL A 157 -5.19 19.67 -17.97
C VAL A 157 -6.43 19.68 -18.89
N LEU A 158 -6.90 18.50 -19.32
CA LEU A 158 -7.98 18.36 -20.31
C LEU A 158 -9.37 18.48 -19.66
N HIS A 159 -9.52 17.99 -18.43
CA HIS A 159 -10.77 17.92 -17.68
C HIS A 159 -10.65 18.52 -16.26
N PRO A 160 -10.22 19.78 -16.12
CA PRO A 160 -9.90 20.38 -14.81
C PRO A 160 -11.10 20.42 -13.84
N ALA A 161 -12.33 20.43 -14.37
CA ALA A 161 -13.54 20.40 -13.55
C ALA A 161 -13.78 19.05 -12.86
N GLN A 162 -13.11 17.98 -13.30
CA GLN A 162 -13.26 16.63 -12.75
C GLN A 162 -12.16 16.26 -11.72
N VAL A 163 -11.20 17.10 -11.46
CA VAL A 163 -10.11 16.82 -10.51
C VAL A 163 -10.21 17.76 -9.32
N ARG A 164 -10.52 17.23 -8.13
CA ARG A 164 -10.61 18.01 -6.90
C ARG A 164 -9.21 18.33 -6.35
N ARG A 165 -8.41 17.30 -6.15
CA ARG A 165 -7.00 17.34 -5.76
C ARG A 165 -6.24 16.28 -6.55
N LEU A 166 -4.96 16.48 -6.76
CA LEU A 166 -4.12 15.63 -7.60
C LEU A 166 -2.92 15.14 -6.79
N VAL A 167 -2.67 13.83 -6.83
CA VAL A 167 -1.48 13.19 -6.26
C VAL A 167 -0.73 12.52 -7.40
N LEU A 168 0.54 12.89 -7.57
CA LEU A 168 1.41 12.40 -8.64
C LEU A 168 2.58 11.66 -8.00
N CYS A 169 2.69 10.35 -8.28
CA CYS A 169 3.63 9.46 -7.64
C CYS A 169 4.63 8.93 -8.67
N ALA A 170 5.95 9.14 -8.46
CA ALA A 170 7.03 8.59 -9.27
C ALA A 170 6.71 8.70 -10.78
N THR A 171 6.56 9.94 -11.29
CA THR A 171 6.05 10.18 -12.64
C THR A 171 6.78 11.30 -13.36
N PHE A 172 6.60 11.36 -14.66
CA PHE A 172 7.37 12.15 -15.58
C PHE A 172 6.61 13.41 -16.04
N PRO A 173 7.28 14.58 -16.14
CA PRO A 173 6.70 15.73 -16.80
C PRO A 173 6.58 15.49 -18.31
N GLY A 174 5.62 16.14 -18.97
CA GLY A 174 5.46 16.04 -20.42
C GLY A 174 6.47 16.88 -21.23
N VAL A 175 7.33 17.63 -20.56
CA VAL A 175 8.42 18.41 -21.14
C VAL A 175 9.60 18.48 -20.19
N GLY A 176 10.81 18.39 -20.74
CA GLY A 176 12.03 18.44 -19.92
C GLY A 176 12.28 17.19 -19.07
N THR A 177 11.69 16.06 -19.47
CA THR A 177 11.82 14.75 -18.81
C THR A 177 13.27 14.26 -18.88
N LEU A 178 13.80 13.80 -17.76
CA LEU A 178 14.95 12.91 -17.75
C LEU A 178 14.45 11.48 -18.01
N VAL A 179 14.74 10.99 -19.21
CA VAL A 179 14.32 9.65 -19.65
C VAL A 179 15.06 8.58 -18.84
N PRO A 180 14.40 7.50 -18.42
CA PRO A 180 15.06 6.40 -17.73
C PRO A 180 16.24 5.85 -18.50
N PRO A 181 17.29 5.33 -17.83
CA PRO A 181 18.34 4.57 -18.49
C PRO A 181 17.77 3.39 -19.26
N GLN A 182 18.31 3.11 -20.47
CA GLN A 182 17.81 2.00 -21.29
C GLN A 182 17.88 0.65 -20.57
N ALA A 183 18.83 0.47 -19.65
CA ALA A 183 18.91 -0.72 -18.81
C ALA A 183 17.66 -0.88 -17.95
N ALA A 184 17.22 0.18 -17.24
CA ALA A 184 16.03 0.15 -16.40
C ALA A 184 14.75 -0.11 -17.21
N ILE A 185 14.65 0.47 -18.42
CA ILE A 185 13.55 0.18 -19.36
C ILE A 185 13.56 -1.30 -19.77
N ASN A 186 14.73 -1.85 -20.09
CA ASN A 186 14.87 -3.25 -20.45
C ASN A 186 14.49 -4.18 -19.28
N ASP A 187 14.91 -3.87 -18.07
CA ASP A 187 14.60 -4.65 -16.89
C ASP A 187 13.09 -4.64 -16.62
N LEU A 188 12.45 -3.48 -16.73
CA LEU A 188 10.99 -3.35 -16.62
C LEU A 188 10.23 -4.19 -17.68
N THR A 189 10.76 -4.32 -18.90
CA THR A 189 10.07 -4.99 -20.01
C THR A 189 10.39 -6.48 -20.12
N ASN A 190 11.48 -6.96 -19.53
CA ASN A 190 11.96 -8.35 -19.68
C ASN A 190 11.51 -9.31 -18.55
N GLY A 191 10.56 -8.89 -17.72
CA GLY A 191 9.97 -9.72 -16.65
C GLY A 191 10.73 -9.70 -15.32
N SER A 192 11.86 -9.00 -15.23
CA SER A 192 12.51 -8.61 -13.95
C SER A 192 12.02 -7.24 -13.46
N GLY A 193 10.93 -6.75 -14.04
CA GLY A 193 10.45 -5.38 -13.83
C GLY A 193 10.05 -5.04 -12.40
N ILE A 194 9.71 -6.04 -11.60
CA ILE A 194 9.39 -5.86 -10.18
C ILE A 194 10.66 -5.49 -9.39
N ASP A 195 11.80 -6.10 -9.72
CA ASP A 195 13.07 -5.87 -9.00
C ASP A 195 13.61 -4.44 -9.14
N VAL A 196 13.19 -3.69 -10.19
CA VAL A 196 13.60 -2.28 -10.36
C VAL A 196 12.67 -1.29 -9.64
N LEU A 197 11.54 -1.76 -9.10
CA LEU A 197 10.61 -0.91 -8.34
C LEU A 197 11.14 -0.57 -6.96
N PHE A 198 11.97 -1.45 -6.39
CA PHE A 198 12.50 -1.31 -5.04
C PHE A 198 14.03 -1.31 -5.05
N PRO A 199 14.68 -0.57 -4.16
CA PRO A 199 16.12 -0.67 -3.98
C PRO A 199 16.55 -2.09 -3.57
N ALA A 200 17.73 -2.52 -3.98
CA ALA A 200 18.22 -3.91 -3.74
C ALA A 200 18.27 -4.31 -2.25
N ASN A 201 18.33 -3.35 -1.33
CA ASN A 201 18.28 -3.57 0.11
C ASN A 201 16.84 -3.63 0.66
N GLN A 202 15.82 -3.49 -0.19
CA GLN A 202 14.39 -3.50 0.16
C GLN A 202 13.68 -4.77 -0.35
N ALA A 203 14.37 -5.90 -0.33
CA ALA A 203 13.83 -7.18 -0.81
C ALA A 203 12.52 -7.60 -0.12
N MET A 204 12.33 -7.21 1.15
CA MET A 204 11.10 -7.51 1.89
C MET A 204 9.90 -6.71 1.37
N ALA A 205 10.09 -5.44 1.04
CA ALA A 205 9.03 -4.63 0.42
C ALA A 205 8.66 -5.18 -0.96
N ASN A 206 9.64 -5.66 -1.73
CA ASN A 206 9.40 -6.37 -2.97
C ASN A 206 8.56 -7.65 -2.76
N ASP A 207 8.94 -8.48 -1.80
CA ASP A 207 8.24 -9.74 -1.52
C ASP A 207 6.81 -9.48 -1.01
N ALA A 208 6.60 -8.46 -0.18
CA ALA A 208 5.28 -8.03 0.29
C ALA A 208 4.39 -7.54 -0.87
N PHE A 209 4.94 -6.72 -1.76
CA PHE A 209 4.24 -6.22 -2.95
C PHE A 209 3.81 -7.37 -3.87
N VAL A 210 4.71 -8.32 -4.17
CA VAL A 210 4.39 -9.50 -4.99
C VAL A 210 3.31 -10.35 -4.32
N GLY A 211 3.45 -10.64 -3.03
CA GLY A 211 2.46 -11.42 -2.26
C GLY A 211 1.10 -10.73 -2.22
N GLY A 212 1.06 -9.41 -2.11
CA GLY A 212 -0.15 -8.61 -2.18
C GLY A 212 -0.88 -8.76 -3.52
N ILE A 213 -0.16 -8.61 -4.64
CA ILE A 213 -0.71 -8.80 -5.99
C ILE A 213 -1.23 -10.24 -6.19
N GLU A 214 -0.45 -11.24 -5.75
CA GLU A 214 -0.83 -12.65 -5.88
C GLU A 214 -2.05 -13.04 -5.02
N SER A 215 -2.45 -12.21 -4.08
CA SER A 215 -3.64 -12.44 -3.24
C SER A 215 -4.97 -12.17 -3.96
N TYR A 216 -4.95 -11.45 -5.08
CA TYR A 216 -6.16 -11.27 -5.89
C TYR A 216 -6.55 -12.57 -6.60
N PRO A 217 -7.80 -13.03 -6.44
CA PRO A 217 -8.22 -14.33 -7.00
C PRO A 217 -8.29 -14.36 -8.53
N ASP A 218 -8.46 -13.19 -9.15
CA ASP A 218 -8.76 -13.04 -10.58
C ASP A 218 -7.75 -12.11 -11.27
N ALA A 219 -6.49 -12.06 -10.80
CA ALA A 219 -5.48 -11.17 -11.36
C ALA A 219 -5.28 -11.45 -12.86
N GLU A 220 -5.48 -10.44 -13.68
CA GLU A 220 -5.25 -10.48 -15.12
C GLU A 220 -3.85 -9.95 -15.47
N GLN A 221 -3.42 -10.17 -16.70
CA GLN A 221 -2.16 -9.63 -17.21
C GLN A 221 -2.40 -8.83 -18.49
N ALA A 222 -1.70 -7.71 -18.62
CA ALA A 222 -1.72 -6.95 -19.86
C ALA A 222 -1.08 -7.76 -21.00
N SER A 223 -1.70 -7.75 -22.17
CA SER A 223 -1.12 -8.41 -23.36
C SER A 223 0.12 -7.67 -23.85
N ALA A 224 1.04 -8.39 -24.51
CA ALA A 224 2.25 -7.79 -25.10
C ALA A 224 1.93 -6.63 -26.06
N ALA A 225 0.81 -6.70 -26.77
CA ALA A 225 0.37 -5.61 -27.68
C ALA A 225 -0.02 -4.34 -26.91
N VAL A 226 -0.72 -4.49 -25.76
CA VAL A 226 -1.07 -3.37 -24.88
C VAL A 226 0.17 -2.77 -24.24
N ILE A 227 1.06 -3.61 -23.73
CA ILE A 227 2.34 -3.19 -23.15
C ILE A 227 3.15 -2.37 -24.17
N SER A 228 3.28 -2.85 -25.41
CA SER A 228 3.95 -2.10 -26.48
C SER A 228 3.28 -0.76 -26.77
N ALA A 229 1.95 -0.72 -26.90
CA ALA A 229 1.21 0.51 -27.15
C ALA A 229 1.35 1.54 -26.02
N GLN A 230 1.32 1.10 -24.78
CA GLN A 230 1.57 1.95 -23.62
C GLN A 230 3.00 2.49 -23.57
N GLY A 231 3.99 1.66 -23.96
CA GLY A 231 5.39 2.09 -24.09
C GLY A 231 5.55 3.21 -25.13
N ASP A 232 4.93 3.04 -26.31
CA ASP A 232 4.93 4.07 -27.35
C ASP A 232 4.25 5.38 -26.87
N ALA A 233 3.16 5.27 -26.11
CA ALA A 233 2.47 6.42 -25.54
C ALA A 233 3.34 7.14 -24.47
N ALA A 234 4.03 6.41 -23.61
CA ALA A 234 4.95 6.99 -22.62
C ALA A 234 6.15 7.68 -23.31
N LEU A 235 6.72 7.06 -24.34
CA LEU A 235 7.77 7.67 -25.15
C LEU A 235 7.28 8.97 -25.82
N SER A 236 6.06 8.96 -26.39
CA SER A 236 5.46 10.16 -26.97
C SER A 236 5.34 11.29 -25.94
N TRP A 237 4.86 10.96 -24.71
CA TRP A 237 4.76 11.92 -23.61
C TRP A 237 6.10 12.52 -23.24
N TRP A 238 7.14 11.71 -23.05
CA TRP A 238 8.50 12.17 -22.71
C TRP A 238 9.10 13.13 -23.75
N HIS A 239 8.74 12.94 -25.02
CA HIS A 239 9.17 13.79 -26.13
C HIS A 239 8.21 14.96 -26.41
N GLY A 240 7.22 15.18 -25.53
CA GLY A 240 6.26 16.26 -25.69
C GLY A 240 5.27 16.07 -26.83
N GLY A 241 5.00 14.81 -27.24
CA GLY A 241 4.03 14.49 -28.29
C GLY A 241 2.59 14.77 -27.88
N ASP A 242 2.25 14.60 -26.61
CA ASP A 242 0.92 14.87 -26.08
C ASP A 242 0.71 16.35 -25.77
N ALA A 243 -0.46 16.87 -26.16
CA ALA A 243 -0.79 18.29 -26.02
C ALA A 243 -0.94 18.70 -24.54
N ALA A 244 -1.48 17.79 -23.71
CA ALA A 244 -1.64 18.05 -22.27
C ALA A 244 -0.29 18.14 -21.57
N GLY A 245 0.69 17.28 -21.90
CA GLY A 245 2.01 17.29 -21.29
C GLY A 245 2.75 18.63 -21.42
N ARG A 246 2.57 19.30 -22.55
CA ARG A 246 3.11 20.66 -22.78
C ARG A 246 2.43 21.75 -21.96
N ARG A 247 1.33 21.41 -21.28
CA ARG A 247 0.47 22.33 -20.51
C ARG A 247 0.40 22.00 -19.02
N THR A 248 1.27 21.14 -18.51
CA THR A 248 1.31 20.75 -17.07
C THR A 248 1.32 21.97 -16.14
N SER A 249 1.95 23.08 -16.54
CA SER A 249 1.93 24.34 -15.77
C SER A 249 0.55 25.01 -15.65
N THR A 250 -0.45 24.55 -16.42
CA THR A 250 -1.84 25.06 -16.34
C THR A 250 -2.71 24.27 -15.36
N ILE A 251 -2.18 23.24 -14.73
CA ILE A 251 -2.90 22.48 -13.71
C ILE A 251 -3.24 23.41 -12.55
N SER A 252 -4.53 23.52 -12.24
CA SER A 252 -5.05 24.39 -11.18
C SER A 252 -5.53 23.61 -9.94
N ALA A 253 -5.63 22.30 -10.03
CA ALA A 253 -5.95 21.47 -8.88
C ALA A 253 -4.81 21.52 -7.88
N PRO A 254 -5.07 21.67 -6.57
CA PRO A 254 -4.03 21.47 -5.56
C PRO A 254 -3.33 20.14 -5.79
N THR A 255 -1.98 20.17 -5.85
CA THR A 255 -1.19 19.01 -6.26
C THR A 255 -0.17 18.63 -5.20
N LEU A 256 -0.07 17.34 -4.90
CA LEU A 256 1.03 16.69 -4.20
C LEU A 256 1.84 15.90 -5.22
N VAL A 257 3.14 16.10 -5.25
CA VAL A 257 4.10 15.27 -6.00
C VAL A 257 4.89 14.48 -4.98
N ALA A 258 5.04 13.18 -5.19
CA ALA A 258 5.77 12.32 -4.27
C ALA A 258 6.64 11.32 -5.04
N ASP A 259 7.81 10.98 -4.45
CA ASP A 259 8.78 10.11 -5.10
C ASP A 259 9.75 9.49 -4.09
N GLY A 260 10.36 8.35 -4.45
CA GLY A 260 11.50 7.78 -3.74
C GLY A 260 12.82 8.42 -4.16
N THR A 261 13.77 8.59 -3.22
CA THR A 261 15.08 9.17 -3.56
C THR A 261 16.01 8.22 -4.32
N GLU A 262 15.71 6.90 -4.27
CA GLU A 262 16.46 5.83 -4.94
C GLU A 262 15.71 5.30 -6.18
N ASP A 263 14.77 6.08 -6.73
CA ASP A 263 14.04 5.68 -7.93
C ASP A 263 14.98 5.59 -9.15
N GLN A 264 15.13 4.38 -9.67
CA GLN A 264 15.98 4.08 -10.82
C GLN A 264 15.24 4.21 -12.16
N LEU A 265 13.89 4.19 -12.14
CA LEU A 265 13.06 4.36 -13.33
C LEU A 265 12.73 5.83 -13.58
N ASP A 266 12.29 6.54 -12.54
CA ASP A 266 11.98 7.96 -12.60
C ASP A 266 12.91 8.72 -11.65
N ALA A 267 13.94 9.34 -12.19
CA ALA A 267 14.83 10.13 -11.34
C ALA A 267 14.03 11.19 -10.57
N GLU A 268 14.23 11.30 -9.24
CA GLU A 268 13.51 12.24 -8.37
C GLU A 268 13.52 13.70 -8.88
N SER A 269 14.48 14.02 -9.76
CA SER A 269 14.56 15.31 -10.42
C SER A 269 13.38 15.61 -11.35
N ASN A 270 12.72 14.58 -11.92
CA ASN A 270 11.48 14.72 -12.67
C ASN A 270 10.33 15.15 -11.75
N SER A 271 10.18 14.51 -10.59
CA SER A 271 9.23 14.90 -9.56
C SER A 271 9.47 16.32 -9.05
N ARG A 272 10.74 16.70 -8.84
CA ARG A 272 11.12 18.10 -8.52
C ARG A 272 10.77 19.06 -9.65
N ALA A 273 10.90 18.64 -10.91
CA ALA A 273 10.52 19.47 -12.06
C ALA A 273 9.00 19.67 -12.13
N ILE A 274 8.20 18.62 -11.94
CA ILE A 274 6.73 18.70 -11.88
C ILE A 274 6.29 19.64 -10.76
N ALA A 275 6.86 19.51 -9.57
CA ALA A 275 6.52 20.35 -8.43
C ALA A 275 6.84 21.85 -8.68
N ARG A 276 7.86 22.14 -9.49
CA ARG A 276 8.16 23.52 -9.93
C ARG A 276 7.24 24.01 -11.03
N LEU A 277 6.80 23.12 -11.92
CA LEU A 277 5.93 23.48 -13.04
C LEU A 277 4.50 23.79 -12.58
N ILE A 278 3.96 23.03 -11.62
CA ILE A 278 2.57 23.18 -11.16
C ILE A 278 2.51 24.24 -10.05
N PRO A 279 1.78 25.34 -10.24
CA PRO A 279 1.70 26.40 -9.24
C PRO A 279 1.18 25.90 -7.88
N GLY A 280 1.95 26.09 -6.82
CA GLY A 280 1.56 25.72 -5.46
C GLY A 280 1.62 24.22 -5.15
N ALA A 281 2.21 23.41 -6.03
CA ALA A 281 2.41 21.99 -5.75
C ALA A 281 3.31 21.79 -4.52
N LYS A 282 2.95 20.77 -3.71
CA LYS A 282 3.79 20.28 -2.61
C LYS A 282 4.66 19.14 -3.12
N LEU A 283 5.83 18.94 -2.53
CA LEU A 283 6.74 17.84 -2.85
C LEU A 283 7.03 17.05 -1.57
N ALA A 284 6.89 15.73 -1.65
CA ALA A 284 7.27 14.78 -0.62
C ALA A 284 8.26 13.77 -1.22
N LEU A 285 9.44 13.63 -0.61
CA LEU A 285 10.44 12.66 -1.04
C LEU A 285 10.69 11.66 0.09
N TYR A 286 10.75 10.40 -0.28
CA TYR A 286 10.92 9.27 0.64
C TYR A 286 12.35 8.75 0.54
N PRO A 287 13.17 8.95 1.60
CA PRO A 287 14.55 8.46 1.63
C PRO A 287 14.60 6.94 1.48
N ASP A 288 15.64 6.44 0.82
CA ASP A 288 15.92 4.99 0.66
C ASP A 288 14.78 4.20 -0.02
N ALA A 289 13.86 4.89 -0.69
CA ALA A 289 12.73 4.31 -1.40
C ALA A 289 12.88 4.43 -2.91
N GLY A 290 12.40 3.42 -3.65
CA GLY A 290 12.48 3.32 -5.10
C GLY A 290 11.21 3.79 -5.82
N HIS A 291 11.02 3.35 -7.06
CA HIS A 291 9.85 3.65 -7.89
C HIS A 291 8.52 3.18 -7.27
N GLY A 292 8.59 2.07 -6.52
CA GLY A 292 7.48 1.52 -5.74
C GLY A 292 7.34 2.11 -4.34
N PHE A 293 7.90 3.30 -4.08
CA PHE A 293 7.92 3.94 -2.75
C PHE A 293 6.55 3.96 -2.06
N LEU A 294 5.48 4.11 -2.82
CA LEU A 294 4.11 4.18 -2.30
C LEU A 294 3.61 2.83 -1.74
N PHE A 295 4.28 1.74 -2.05
CA PHE A 295 4.05 0.41 -1.49
C PHE A 295 5.10 0.09 -0.42
N GLN A 296 6.34 0.52 -0.62
CA GLN A 296 7.42 0.41 0.37
C GLN A 296 7.09 1.22 1.64
N GLU A 297 6.59 2.43 1.47
CA GLU A 297 6.19 3.36 2.51
C GLU A 297 4.65 3.45 2.63
N GLY A 298 3.96 2.32 2.49
CA GLY A 298 2.51 2.22 2.27
C GLY A 298 1.70 3.08 3.24
N THR A 299 1.83 2.84 4.54
CA THR A 299 1.08 3.60 5.56
C THR A 299 1.54 5.06 5.69
N PRO A 300 2.84 5.41 5.82
CA PRO A 300 3.28 6.81 5.84
C PRO A 300 2.82 7.59 4.62
N PHE A 301 2.88 6.97 3.44
CA PHE A 301 2.43 7.62 2.23
C PHE A 301 0.91 7.78 2.18
N ALA A 302 0.12 6.76 2.54
CA ALA A 302 -1.33 6.86 2.62
C ALA A 302 -1.78 8.00 3.56
N VAL A 303 -1.08 8.20 4.67
CA VAL A 303 -1.32 9.31 5.59
C VAL A 303 -0.95 10.67 4.98
N THR A 304 0.17 10.74 4.28
CA THR A 304 0.55 11.95 3.55
C THR A 304 -0.53 12.30 2.52
N VAL A 305 -1.04 11.32 1.77
CA VAL A 305 -2.15 11.46 0.83
C VAL A 305 -3.39 11.98 1.56
N GLN A 306 -3.80 11.35 2.67
CA GLN A 306 -4.98 11.78 3.40
C GLN A 306 -4.85 13.19 3.96
N SER A 307 -3.74 13.52 4.61
CA SER A 307 -3.47 14.87 5.12
C SER A 307 -3.58 15.91 4.01
N PHE A 308 -3.05 15.60 2.84
CA PHE A 308 -3.16 16.47 1.68
C PHE A 308 -4.60 16.56 1.13
N LEU A 309 -5.31 15.43 1.02
CA LEU A 309 -6.65 15.37 0.43
C LEU A 309 -7.73 15.95 1.36
N SER A 310 -7.56 15.89 2.69
CA SER A 310 -8.49 16.49 3.65
C SER A 310 -8.37 18.01 3.74
N GLY A 311 -7.27 18.58 3.24
CA GLY A 311 -6.90 19.97 3.53
C GLY A 311 -6.29 20.08 4.93
N ASP A 312 -5.76 21.24 5.29
CA ASP A 312 -5.06 21.43 6.57
C ASP A 312 -5.93 20.96 7.76
N ALA A 313 -5.83 19.66 8.06
CA ALA A 313 -6.43 19.10 9.25
C ALA A 313 -5.80 19.82 10.46
N ARG A 314 -6.64 20.35 11.33
CA ARG A 314 -6.17 21.02 12.54
C ARG A 314 -5.42 20.01 13.39
N PRO A 315 -4.18 20.29 13.82
CA PRO A 315 -3.45 19.35 14.68
C PRO A 315 -4.30 18.95 15.89
N LEU A 316 -4.35 17.65 16.19
CA LEU A 316 -5.01 17.17 17.40
C LEU A 316 -4.22 17.61 18.63
N SER A 317 -4.90 17.83 19.75
CA SER A 317 -4.22 18.03 21.03
C SER A 317 -3.49 16.76 21.46
N THR A 318 -2.41 16.89 22.22
CA THR A 318 -1.67 15.74 22.77
C THR A 318 -2.57 14.74 23.48
N GLY A 319 -3.59 15.24 24.22
CA GLY A 319 -4.56 14.37 24.89
C GLY A 319 -5.49 13.63 23.93
N ALA A 320 -5.88 14.24 22.81
CA ALA A 320 -6.67 13.58 21.77
C ALA A 320 -5.84 12.52 21.04
N ILE A 321 -4.57 12.82 20.73
CA ILE A 321 -3.63 11.85 20.15
C ILE A 321 -3.44 10.66 21.11
N GLY A 322 -3.29 10.92 22.41
CA GLY A 322 -3.18 9.87 23.42
C GLY A 322 -4.41 8.97 23.48
N ALA A 323 -5.62 9.52 23.27
CA ALA A 323 -6.85 8.74 23.22
C ALA A 323 -6.92 7.85 21.97
N GLU A 324 -6.53 8.36 20.81
CA GLU A 324 -6.43 7.59 19.55
C GLU A 324 -5.38 6.45 19.67
N PHE A 325 -4.22 6.75 20.25
CA PHE A 325 -3.20 5.75 20.51
C PHE A 325 -3.74 4.60 21.39
N LEU A 326 -4.37 4.90 22.53
CA LEU A 326 -4.89 3.87 23.43
C LEU A 326 -6.02 3.05 22.81
N ALA A 327 -6.86 3.67 21.96
CA ALA A 327 -7.91 2.97 21.24
C ALA A 327 -7.33 1.97 20.22
N GLY A 328 -6.38 2.41 19.40
CA GLY A 328 -5.70 1.57 18.40
C GLY A 328 -4.86 0.47 19.06
N GLU A 329 -4.10 0.80 20.11
CA GLU A 329 -3.33 -0.18 20.88
C GLU A 329 -4.22 -1.33 21.40
N SER A 330 -5.42 -1.02 21.90
CA SER A 330 -6.37 -2.04 22.34
C SER A 330 -6.78 -2.99 21.21
N GLN A 331 -6.93 -2.49 19.97
CA GLN A 331 -7.23 -3.28 18.79
C GLN A 331 -6.05 -4.16 18.38
N VAL A 332 -4.86 -3.59 18.32
CA VAL A 332 -3.59 -4.32 18.04
C VAL A 332 -3.41 -5.48 19.03
N MET A 333 -3.61 -5.23 20.32
CA MET A 333 -3.51 -6.25 21.35
C MET A 333 -4.57 -7.36 21.20
N ALA A 334 -5.77 -7.04 20.77
CA ALA A 334 -6.81 -8.02 20.50
C ALA A 334 -6.49 -8.88 19.27
N ALA A 335 -6.06 -8.26 18.20
CA ALA A 335 -5.63 -8.93 16.97
C ALA A 335 -4.41 -9.83 17.21
N GLY A 336 -3.40 -9.34 17.95
CA GLY A 336 -2.21 -10.12 18.32
C GLY A 336 -2.53 -11.37 19.14
N ARG A 337 -3.46 -11.29 20.11
CA ARG A 337 -3.93 -12.48 20.85
C ARG A 337 -4.61 -13.50 19.92
N THR A 338 -5.41 -13.04 18.97
CA THR A 338 -6.08 -13.91 17.98
C THR A 338 -5.05 -14.56 17.07
N TRP A 339 -4.08 -13.80 16.60
CA TRP A 339 -2.95 -14.25 15.79
C TRP A 339 -2.18 -15.36 16.49
N GLU A 340 -1.72 -15.13 17.74
CA GLU A 340 -1.02 -16.14 18.53
C GLU A 340 -1.85 -17.41 18.74
N ALA A 341 -3.16 -17.27 19.02
CA ALA A 341 -4.04 -18.42 19.24
C ALA A 341 -4.19 -19.25 17.97
N ARG A 342 -4.33 -18.62 16.80
CA ARG A 342 -4.44 -19.31 15.51
C ARG A 342 -3.13 -19.99 15.12
N LEU A 343 -1.99 -19.32 15.31
CA LEU A 343 -0.68 -19.92 15.06
C LEU A 343 -0.42 -21.15 15.96
N LYS A 344 -0.82 -21.08 17.23
CA LYS A 344 -0.76 -22.25 18.13
C LYS A 344 -1.66 -23.40 17.65
N GLY A 345 -2.79 -23.11 17.03
CA GLY A 345 -3.69 -24.09 16.42
C GLY A 345 -3.10 -24.84 15.23
N LEU A 346 -2.13 -24.25 14.53
CA LEU A 346 -1.38 -24.89 13.44
C LEU A 346 -0.31 -25.88 13.94
N SER A 347 -0.05 -25.94 15.27
CA SER A 347 0.91 -26.87 15.87
C SER A 347 0.43 -28.30 15.71
N PRO A 348 1.26 -29.24 15.21
CA PRO A 348 0.93 -30.67 15.27
C PRO A 348 0.72 -31.05 16.73
N GLN A 349 -0.49 -31.50 17.06
CA GLN A 349 -0.76 -32.12 18.36
C GLN A 349 0.20 -33.33 18.52
N PRO A 350 0.82 -33.54 19.69
CA PRO A 350 1.58 -34.75 19.91
C PRO A 350 0.65 -35.94 19.72
N ALA A 351 0.96 -36.79 18.74
CA ALA A 351 0.18 -37.98 18.45
C ALA A 351 0.10 -38.84 19.73
N SER A 352 -1.08 -38.95 20.31
CA SER A 352 -1.39 -40.01 21.26
C SER A 352 -1.17 -41.32 20.50
N SER A 353 -0.30 -42.19 21.04
CA SER A 353 0.15 -43.45 20.52
C SER A 353 -0.97 -44.27 19.83
N GLY A 354 -0.89 -44.37 18.49
CA GLY A 354 -1.79 -45.20 17.66
C GLY A 354 -1.26 -45.20 16.23
N ILE A 355 -1.04 -46.38 15.67
CA ILE A 355 -0.56 -46.64 14.30
C ILE A 355 -1.50 -45.98 13.31
N GLY A 356 -1.08 -44.90 12.67
CA GLY A 356 -1.84 -44.17 11.66
C GLY A 356 -1.63 -42.66 11.72
N ALA A 357 -0.38 -42.21 11.73
CA ALA A 357 -0.09 -40.79 11.58
C ALA A 357 -0.50 -40.37 10.16
N VAL A 358 -1.71 -39.84 10.02
CA VAL A 358 -2.03 -38.92 8.91
C VAL A 358 -1.05 -37.77 9.06
N MET A 359 -0.10 -37.67 8.15
CA MET A 359 0.80 -36.52 8.06
C MET A 359 -0.11 -35.31 7.84
N SER A 360 -0.33 -34.51 8.90
CA SER A 360 -1.00 -33.24 8.73
C SER A 360 -0.15 -32.43 7.75
N ALA A 361 -0.75 -32.04 6.64
CA ALA A 361 -0.10 -31.22 5.63
C ALA A 361 0.42 -29.93 6.32
N SER A 362 1.58 -29.47 5.91
CA SER A 362 2.04 -28.12 6.29
C SER A 362 0.98 -27.11 5.87
N PRO A 363 0.67 -26.10 6.68
CA PRO A 363 -0.28 -25.07 6.27
C PRO A 363 0.17 -24.44 4.95
N SER A 364 -0.77 -24.20 4.06
CA SER A 364 -0.51 -23.49 2.81
C SER A 364 -0.13 -22.02 3.08
N PRO A 365 0.56 -21.36 2.16
CA PRO A 365 0.81 -19.92 2.26
C PRO A 365 -0.47 -19.10 2.48
N ALA A 366 -1.57 -19.45 1.81
CA ALA A 366 -2.86 -18.80 1.97
C ALA A 366 -3.47 -18.96 3.38
N GLU A 367 -3.32 -20.14 4.00
CA GLU A 367 -3.77 -20.35 5.40
C GLU A 367 -2.93 -19.54 6.39
N VAL A 368 -1.65 -19.36 6.13
CA VAL A 368 -0.77 -18.50 6.95
C VAL A 368 -1.12 -17.03 6.75
N ALA A 369 -1.28 -16.58 5.51
CA ALA A 369 -1.67 -15.21 5.20
C ALA A 369 -2.99 -14.81 5.87
N ALA A 370 -4.02 -15.68 5.82
CA ALA A 370 -5.30 -15.43 6.50
C ALA A 370 -5.20 -15.32 8.04
N ILE A 371 -4.07 -15.75 8.62
CA ILE A 371 -3.79 -15.59 10.05
C ILE A 371 -3.03 -14.29 10.32
N ASP A 372 -2.11 -13.93 9.45
CA ASP A 372 -1.20 -12.79 9.61
C ASP A 372 -1.87 -11.45 9.26
N GLU A 373 -2.68 -11.42 8.21
CA GLU A 373 -3.31 -10.21 7.68
C GLU A 373 -4.13 -9.42 8.72
N PRO A 374 -5.03 -10.00 9.54
CA PRO A 374 -5.80 -9.22 10.51
C PRO A 374 -4.93 -8.55 11.58
N PHE A 375 -3.76 -9.11 11.89
CA PHE A 375 -2.83 -8.50 12.83
C PHE A 375 -2.05 -7.36 12.19
N ALA A 376 -1.58 -7.54 10.96
CA ALA A 376 -0.93 -6.48 10.20
C ALA A 376 -1.88 -5.28 9.96
N VAL A 377 -3.13 -5.54 9.61
CA VAL A 377 -4.17 -4.50 9.47
C VAL A 377 -4.38 -3.71 10.76
N ALA A 378 -4.40 -4.37 11.92
CA ALA A 378 -4.57 -3.67 13.19
C ALA A 378 -3.37 -2.78 13.55
N LEU A 379 -2.14 -3.21 13.22
CA LEU A 379 -0.93 -2.39 13.35
C LEU A 379 -1.04 -1.15 12.45
N THR A 380 -1.37 -1.34 11.18
CA THR A 380 -1.53 -0.28 10.19
C THR A 380 -2.62 0.74 10.59
N ASP A 381 -3.77 0.29 11.13
CA ASP A 381 -4.83 1.20 11.58
C ASP A 381 -4.37 2.08 12.77
N LEU A 382 -3.58 1.53 13.69
CA LEU A 382 -3.00 2.32 14.79
C LEU A 382 -2.04 3.38 14.25
N ASP A 383 -1.14 3.00 13.37
CA ASP A 383 -0.15 3.88 12.77
C ASP A 383 -0.83 5.01 11.98
N TYR A 384 -1.84 4.68 11.20
CA TYR A 384 -2.66 5.62 10.48
C TYR A 384 -3.32 6.66 11.40
N ARG A 385 -3.93 6.25 12.52
CA ARG A 385 -4.55 7.16 13.50
C ARG A 385 -3.54 8.14 14.08
N LEU A 386 -2.32 7.68 14.36
CA LEU A 386 -1.27 8.51 14.92
C LEU A 386 -0.74 9.54 13.93
N LEU A 387 -0.52 9.12 12.70
CA LEU A 387 0.00 9.99 11.65
C LEU A 387 -1.02 11.06 11.22
N THR A 388 -2.30 10.71 11.16
CA THR A 388 -3.39 11.67 10.85
C THR A 388 -3.61 12.71 11.94
N ALA A 389 -3.08 12.48 13.15
CA ALA A 389 -3.13 13.44 14.24
C ALA A 389 -2.36 14.75 13.94
N ASN A 390 -1.56 14.79 12.87
CA ASN A 390 -0.78 15.96 12.44
C ASN A 390 0.02 16.61 13.58
N ALA A 391 0.65 15.77 14.40
CA ALA A 391 1.46 16.20 15.53
C ALA A 391 2.79 16.81 15.07
N SER A 392 3.35 17.71 15.86
CA SER A 392 4.64 18.35 15.60
C SER A 392 5.54 18.32 16.82
N GLY A 393 6.83 18.64 16.64
CA GLY A 393 7.83 18.62 17.72
C GLY A 393 8.02 17.21 18.29
N ALA A 394 8.34 17.12 19.57
CA ALA A 394 8.70 15.84 20.21
C ALA A 394 7.63 14.75 20.12
N VAL A 395 6.34 15.12 20.03
CA VAL A 395 5.25 14.17 19.81
C VAL A 395 5.26 13.67 18.37
N GLY A 396 5.41 14.55 17.37
CA GLY A 396 5.52 14.19 15.98
C GLY A 396 6.73 13.27 15.71
N ASP A 397 7.89 13.62 16.25
CA ASP A 397 9.12 12.81 16.12
C ASP A 397 8.94 11.41 16.72
N ALA A 398 8.28 11.32 17.90
CA ALA A 398 8.00 10.04 18.55
C ALA A 398 7.01 9.19 17.76
N ILE A 399 5.97 9.79 17.15
CA ILE A 399 5.01 9.12 16.28
C ILE A 399 5.74 8.57 15.05
N THR A 400 6.52 9.40 14.34
CA THR A 400 7.26 8.99 13.14
C THR A 400 8.18 7.80 13.44
N SER A 401 8.92 7.87 14.54
CA SER A 401 9.80 6.76 14.94
C SER A 401 9.03 5.48 15.31
N PHE A 402 7.89 5.60 15.97
CA PHE A 402 7.03 4.48 16.34
C PHE A 402 6.46 3.80 15.10
N VAL A 403 5.88 4.57 14.20
CA VAL A 403 5.25 4.09 12.97
C VAL A 403 6.25 3.37 12.08
N SER A 404 7.41 3.97 11.81
CA SER A 404 8.45 3.33 10.98
C SER A 404 8.91 1.95 11.50
N ILE A 405 8.92 1.75 12.81
CA ILE A 405 9.27 0.46 13.42
C ILE A 405 8.09 -0.51 13.36
N HIS A 406 6.86 -0.01 13.53
CA HIS A 406 5.65 -0.81 13.44
C HIS A 406 5.40 -1.33 12.02
N GLU A 407 5.61 -0.51 11.01
CA GLU A 407 5.51 -0.90 9.61
C GLU A 407 6.47 -2.02 9.28
N LYS A 408 7.74 -1.86 9.66
CA LYS A 408 8.71 -2.92 9.48
C LYS A 408 8.29 -4.23 10.17
N LEU A 409 7.71 -4.16 11.37
CA LEU A 409 7.20 -5.33 12.07
C LEU A 409 5.99 -5.95 11.36
N ALA A 410 5.09 -5.15 10.79
CA ALA A 410 3.95 -5.63 10.02
C ALA A 410 4.40 -6.35 8.74
N ASP A 411 5.34 -5.78 8.01
CA ASP A 411 5.95 -6.39 6.82
C ASP A 411 6.61 -7.73 7.15
N ASP A 412 7.39 -7.77 8.24
CA ASP A 412 8.04 -8.99 8.70
C ASP A 412 7.03 -10.09 9.10
N ILE A 413 5.86 -9.71 9.62
CA ILE A 413 4.76 -10.64 9.91
C ILE A 413 4.15 -11.16 8.62
N LEU A 414 3.82 -10.29 7.68
CA LEU A 414 3.23 -10.66 6.38
C LEU A 414 4.17 -11.54 5.55
N ALA A 415 5.48 -11.32 5.64
CA ALA A 415 6.48 -12.16 4.98
C ALA A 415 6.54 -13.60 5.51
N LEU A 416 5.88 -13.93 6.64
CA LEU A 416 5.88 -15.28 7.21
C LEU A 416 5.31 -16.32 6.25
N SER A 417 4.26 -15.97 5.50
CA SER A 417 3.61 -16.86 4.54
C SER A 417 4.54 -17.28 3.38
N ALA A 418 5.46 -16.39 2.99
CA ALA A 418 6.42 -16.62 1.89
C ALA A 418 7.67 -17.43 2.32
N LEU A 419 7.92 -17.60 3.62
CA LEU A 419 9.16 -18.21 4.11
C LEU A 419 9.24 -19.72 3.87
N SER A 420 10.37 -20.17 3.34
CA SER A 420 10.71 -21.58 3.14
C SER A 420 12.15 -21.90 3.60
N GLY A 421 12.34 -23.04 4.24
CA GLY A 421 13.66 -23.61 4.54
C GLY A 421 14.59 -22.78 5.44
N PRO A 422 15.82 -22.46 4.99
CA PRO A 422 16.85 -21.81 5.82
C PRO A 422 16.49 -20.38 6.27
N THR A 423 15.68 -19.67 5.53
CA THR A 423 15.29 -18.28 5.81
C THR A 423 14.45 -18.13 7.08
N ALA A 424 13.75 -19.19 7.49
CA ALA A 424 12.94 -19.18 8.70
C ALA A 424 13.71 -18.86 10.00
N GLY A 425 14.99 -19.26 10.08
CA GLY A 425 15.86 -18.96 11.25
C GLY A 425 16.27 -17.49 11.31
N THR A 426 16.55 -16.91 10.15
CA THR A 426 16.89 -15.48 10.02
C THR A 426 15.67 -14.64 10.35
N TRP A 427 14.49 -15.00 9.82
CA TRP A 427 13.24 -14.32 10.10
C TRP A 427 12.91 -14.25 11.59
N THR A 428 13.09 -15.36 12.35
CA THR A 428 12.88 -15.36 13.81
C THR A 428 13.75 -14.33 14.53
N ALA A 429 15.01 -14.24 14.15
CA ALA A 429 15.93 -13.28 14.75
C ALA A 429 15.51 -11.84 14.42
N THR A 430 15.07 -11.58 13.20
CA THR A 430 14.59 -10.28 12.73
C THR A 430 13.34 -9.85 13.51
N ILE A 431 12.30 -10.67 13.55
CA ILE A 431 11.06 -10.40 14.30
C ILE A 431 11.34 -10.15 15.80
N THR A 432 12.24 -10.92 16.41
CA THR A 432 12.61 -10.70 17.82
C THR A 432 13.27 -9.34 18.01
N SER A 433 14.18 -8.97 17.10
CA SER A 433 14.85 -7.66 17.13
C SER A 433 13.86 -6.52 16.98
N ASP A 434 12.94 -6.63 16.01
CA ASP A 434 12.00 -5.57 15.67
C ASP A 434 10.89 -5.44 16.74
N SER A 435 10.46 -6.54 17.34
CA SER A 435 9.57 -6.50 18.50
C SER A 435 10.19 -5.74 19.68
N HIS A 436 11.48 -5.94 19.96
CA HIS A 436 12.16 -5.15 20.98
C HIS A 436 12.32 -3.67 20.58
N ALA A 437 12.51 -3.38 19.29
CA ALA A 437 12.55 -2.02 18.79
C ALA A 437 11.19 -1.34 18.94
N ALA A 438 10.09 -2.02 18.60
CA ALA A 438 8.71 -1.55 18.75
C ALA A 438 8.39 -1.22 20.21
N GLN A 439 8.75 -2.07 21.16
CA GLN A 439 8.57 -1.80 22.60
C GLN A 439 9.31 -0.54 23.08
N ARG A 440 10.52 -0.31 22.57
CA ARG A 440 11.28 0.92 22.91
C ARG A 440 10.61 2.15 22.33
N ALA A 441 10.14 2.08 21.08
CA ALA A 441 9.46 3.18 20.41
C ALA A 441 8.11 3.48 21.07
N GLU A 442 7.34 2.47 21.45
CA GLU A 442 6.12 2.61 22.24
C GLU A 442 6.37 3.33 23.57
N THR A 443 7.40 2.92 24.29
CA THR A 443 7.78 3.57 25.57
C THR A 443 8.10 5.05 25.36
N ALA A 444 8.81 5.40 24.28
CA ALA A 444 9.14 6.78 23.95
C ALA A 444 7.88 7.58 23.56
N LEU A 445 6.98 7.00 22.76
CA LEU A 445 5.72 7.62 22.36
C LEU A 445 4.80 7.84 23.56
N ARG A 446 4.62 6.84 24.43
CA ARG A 446 3.84 6.99 25.67
C ARG A 446 4.36 8.12 26.54
N LYS A 447 5.67 8.24 26.68
CA LYS A 447 6.30 9.35 27.41
C LYS A 447 5.99 10.69 26.74
N ALA A 448 6.09 10.80 25.43
CA ALA A 448 5.79 12.03 24.69
C ALA A 448 4.31 12.44 24.80
N LEU A 449 3.40 11.46 24.86
CA LEU A 449 1.96 11.65 25.04
C LEU A 449 1.54 11.87 26.51
N GLY A 450 2.46 11.78 27.48
CA GLY A 450 2.15 11.89 28.91
C GLY A 450 1.34 10.70 29.46
N LEU A 451 1.41 9.55 28.80
CA LEU A 451 0.73 8.31 29.21
C LEU A 451 1.59 7.50 30.20
N ARG A 452 0.92 6.62 30.96
CA ARG A 452 1.63 5.67 31.82
C ARG A 452 2.47 4.70 30.97
N PRO A 453 3.60 4.18 31.49
CA PRO A 453 4.29 3.08 30.84
C PRO A 453 3.34 1.91 30.57
N ALA A 454 3.61 1.14 29.51
CA ALA A 454 2.95 -0.14 29.32
C ALA A 454 3.29 -1.04 30.53
N SER A 455 2.29 -1.71 31.05
CA SER A 455 2.43 -2.56 32.25
C SER A 455 3.05 -3.91 31.90
#